data_ae1bb5e67f3a5f49cacef8a100ff261b
#
_entry.id   ae1bb5e67f3a5f49cacef8a100ff261b
#
_cell.length_a   1.000
_cell.length_b   1.000
_cell.length_c   1.000
_cell.angle_alpha   90.00
_cell.angle_beta   90.00
_cell.angle_gamma   90.00
#
_symmetry.space_group_name_H-M   'P 1'
#
loop_
_entity.id
_entity.type
_entity.pdbx_description
1 polymer ?
#
loop_
_entity_poly.entity_id
_entity_poly.type
_entity_poly.pdbx_seq_one_letter_code
_entity_poly.pdbx_strand_id
1 'polypeptide(L)'
;MCGGTARLLTALLVTAAMGYPSRRSATDLDATPRMTVTFDELSGVRRFSGRSLNYTTLLLEDERGMLYVGARGAVFALNASNVADGSHRTIHWEASPEKQLDCLQKGKNNKTECFNHVRFLQRLNTTHLYACGTYAFHPLCASIDADRFTLPSRFEEGKEKCPYDPSRGYTGLIVDGGLYTATRYEFRSLPDIRRNLHQRPLKTEESPLHWLNDAEFVASMLVQESKDSLVGDDDKIYYFFMERAGEETTSFFDKSQVARVARVARVCKSDLGGKKILQRKWTSFMKARLVCYIPYYEVLRSVCSLDSGGWASTVFYAAFTLSAQW
;
A
#
# COMPACT_ATOMS: atom_id res chain seq x y z
N MET A 1 56.15 -43.51 -0.88
CA MET A 1 55.57 -42.15 -0.84
C MET A 1 54.85 -41.92 -2.16
N CYS A 2 53.56 -42.18 -2.16
CA CYS A 2 52.58 -41.76 -3.20
C CYS A 2 51.24 -42.32 -2.78
N GLY A 3 50.44 -41.52 -2.16
CA GLY A 3 49.13 -41.97 -1.69
C GLY A 3 48.28 -40.84 -1.15
N GLY A 4 48.25 -39.67 -1.81
CA GLY A 4 47.49 -38.52 -1.31
C GLY A 4 46.63 -37.75 -2.30
N THR A 5 46.80 -37.99 -3.59
CA THR A 5 46.19 -37.15 -4.64
C THR A 5 44.92 -37.75 -5.29
N ALA A 6 44.69 -39.05 -5.16
CA ALA A 6 43.57 -39.74 -5.80
C ALA A 6 42.23 -39.58 -5.01
N ARG A 7 42.27 -39.29 -3.70
CA ARG A 7 41.05 -39.12 -2.87
C ARG A 7 40.42 -37.72 -2.93
N LEU A 8 41.18 -36.70 -3.32
CA LEU A 8 40.66 -35.35 -3.49
C LEU A 8 39.88 -35.17 -4.80
N LEU A 9 40.28 -35.85 -5.86
CA LEU A 9 39.59 -35.78 -7.16
C LEU A 9 38.24 -36.50 -7.16
N THR A 10 38.11 -37.59 -6.39
CA THR A 10 36.84 -38.31 -6.25
C THR A 10 35.80 -37.52 -5.38
N ALA A 11 36.26 -36.76 -4.40
CA ALA A 11 35.38 -35.92 -3.60
C ALA A 11 34.85 -34.71 -4.39
N LEU A 12 35.61 -34.13 -5.30
CA LEU A 12 35.21 -33.04 -6.16
C LEU A 12 34.21 -33.45 -7.26
N LEU A 13 34.31 -34.70 -7.74
CA LEU A 13 33.38 -35.25 -8.73
C LEU A 13 32.02 -35.64 -8.12
N VAL A 14 31.99 -36.03 -6.85
CA VAL A 14 30.73 -36.36 -6.16
C VAL A 14 29.94 -35.09 -5.78
N THR A 15 30.59 -33.98 -5.48
CA THR A 15 29.91 -32.71 -5.22
C THR A 15 29.37 -32.03 -6.48
N ALA A 16 29.96 -32.28 -7.64
CA ALA A 16 29.45 -31.80 -8.94
C ALA A 16 28.26 -32.61 -9.46
N ALA A 17 28.04 -33.84 -8.93
CA ALA A 17 26.92 -34.70 -9.31
C ALA A 17 25.67 -34.55 -8.37
N MET A 18 25.78 -33.83 -7.26
CA MET A 18 24.61 -33.38 -6.53
C MET A 18 23.99 -32.20 -7.28
N GLY A 19 23.19 -32.58 -8.26
CA GLY A 19 22.56 -31.68 -9.19
C GLY A 19 21.90 -30.51 -8.49
N TYR A 20 22.14 -29.33 -9.00
CA TYR A 20 21.19 -28.23 -8.87
C TYR A 20 19.78 -28.80 -9.00
N PRO A 21 18.85 -28.44 -8.11
CA PRO A 21 17.50 -28.88 -8.29
C PRO A 21 17.11 -28.49 -9.70
N SER A 22 16.77 -29.49 -10.49
CA SER A 22 16.25 -29.34 -11.85
C SER A 22 15.30 -28.15 -11.85
N ARG A 23 15.58 -27.16 -12.69
CA ARG A 23 14.61 -26.11 -12.97
C ARG A 23 13.34 -26.85 -13.40
N ARG A 24 12.38 -26.98 -12.48
CA ARG A 24 11.05 -27.42 -12.86
C ARG A 24 10.62 -26.50 -13.98
N SER A 25 10.25 -27.06 -15.08
CA SER A 25 9.75 -26.35 -16.24
C SER A 25 8.69 -25.35 -15.78
N ALA A 26 8.75 -24.12 -16.29
CA ALA A 26 7.75 -23.09 -16.03
C ALA A 26 6.32 -23.50 -16.40
N THR A 27 6.18 -24.60 -17.15
CA THR A 27 4.90 -25.21 -17.52
C THR A 27 4.13 -25.83 -16.35
N ASP A 28 4.79 -26.18 -15.23
CA ASP A 28 4.11 -26.67 -14.02
C ASP A 28 3.46 -25.56 -13.17
N LEU A 29 3.68 -24.31 -13.55
CA LEU A 29 3.10 -23.11 -12.92
C LEU A 29 1.90 -22.57 -13.71
N ASP A 30 1.40 -23.31 -14.66
CA ASP A 30 0.13 -23.00 -15.32
C ASP A 30 -0.95 -23.05 -14.23
N ALA A 31 -1.27 -21.85 -13.70
CA ALA A 31 -2.24 -21.70 -12.65
C ALA A 31 -3.63 -22.03 -13.25
N THR A 32 -3.95 -23.32 -13.30
CA THR A 32 -5.31 -23.74 -13.62
C THR A 32 -6.21 -23.17 -12.53
N PRO A 33 -7.19 -22.32 -12.86
CA PRO A 33 -8.12 -21.79 -11.87
C PRO A 33 -8.76 -22.95 -11.12
N ARG A 34 -8.62 -23.00 -9.81
CA ARG A 34 -9.21 -24.08 -8.99
C ARG A 34 -10.73 -23.98 -8.94
N MET A 35 -11.26 -22.77 -9.11
CA MET A 35 -12.69 -22.49 -9.15
C MET A 35 -12.92 -21.30 -10.07
N THR A 36 -13.88 -21.44 -10.97
CA THR A 36 -14.40 -20.35 -11.80
C THR A 36 -15.87 -20.17 -11.44
N VAL A 37 -16.25 -18.98 -11.01
CA VAL A 37 -17.64 -18.59 -10.74
C VAL A 37 -18.07 -17.66 -11.86
N THR A 38 -19.09 -18.05 -12.61
CA THR A 38 -19.63 -17.23 -13.69
C THR A 38 -20.46 -16.07 -13.15
N PHE A 39 -20.69 -15.03 -13.97
CA PHE A 39 -21.51 -13.90 -13.57
C PHE A 39 -22.94 -14.31 -13.18
N ASP A 40 -23.50 -15.30 -13.89
CA ASP A 40 -24.85 -15.80 -13.65
C ASP A 40 -24.96 -16.53 -12.30
N GLU A 41 -23.92 -17.25 -11.89
CA GLU A 41 -23.84 -17.89 -10.57
C GLU A 41 -23.76 -16.88 -9.43
N LEU A 42 -23.37 -15.63 -9.72
CA LEU A 42 -23.36 -14.52 -8.77
C LEU A 42 -24.73 -13.86 -8.58
N SER A 43 -25.78 -14.34 -9.23
CA SER A 43 -27.13 -13.76 -9.14
C SER A 43 -27.70 -13.75 -7.70
N GLY A 44 -27.35 -14.75 -6.89
CA GLY A 44 -27.73 -14.86 -5.47
C GLY A 44 -26.82 -14.13 -4.47
N VAL A 45 -25.74 -13.50 -4.94
CA VAL A 45 -24.78 -12.82 -4.06
C VAL A 45 -25.35 -11.49 -3.57
N ARG A 46 -25.25 -11.25 -2.26
CA ARG A 46 -25.66 -9.98 -1.64
C ARG A 46 -24.81 -8.83 -2.17
N ARG A 47 -25.44 -7.78 -2.66
CA ARG A 47 -24.78 -6.65 -3.31
C ARG A 47 -25.22 -5.34 -2.69
N PHE A 48 -24.27 -4.44 -2.50
CA PHE A 48 -24.53 -3.04 -2.21
C PHE A 48 -24.24 -2.21 -3.46
N SER A 49 -25.18 -1.31 -3.80
CA SER A 49 -25.02 -0.33 -4.88
C SER A 49 -25.48 1.02 -4.37
N GLY A 50 -24.53 1.88 -4.03
CA GLY A 50 -24.80 3.29 -3.72
C GLY A 50 -24.92 4.14 -4.98
N ARG A 51 -25.29 5.41 -4.82
CA ARG A 51 -25.30 6.40 -5.92
C ARG A 51 -23.91 6.65 -6.52
N SER A 52 -22.85 6.47 -5.73
CA SER A 52 -21.47 6.56 -6.18
C SER A 52 -20.98 5.16 -6.59
N LEU A 53 -20.44 5.05 -7.79
CA LEU A 53 -19.93 3.78 -8.32
C LEU A 53 -18.40 3.61 -8.15
N ASN A 54 -17.72 4.60 -7.60
CA ASN A 54 -16.27 4.58 -7.45
C ASN A 54 -15.91 4.38 -5.97
N TYR A 55 -15.87 3.12 -5.54
CA TYR A 55 -15.48 2.71 -4.20
C TYR A 55 -13.96 2.57 -4.14
N THR A 56 -13.33 3.19 -3.16
CA THR A 56 -11.87 3.35 -3.11
C THR A 56 -11.23 2.75 -1.87
N THR A 57 -11.93 2.73 -0.74
CA THR A 57 -11.40 2.21 0.53
C THR A 57 -12.43 1.35 1.24
N LEU A 58 -11.95 0.32 1.95
CA LEU A 58 -12.76 -0.56 2.78
C LEU A 58 -12.15 -0.63 4.17
N LEU A 59 -12.98 -0.56 5.20
CA LEU A 59 -12.61 -0.79 6.59
C LEU A 59 -13.63 -1.74 7.23
N LEU A 60 -13.21 -2.96 7.50
CA LEU A 60 -14.02 -3.94 8.20
C LEU A 60 -13.75 -3.85 9.71
N GLU A 61 -14.80 -3.76 10.50
CA GLU A 61 -14.79 -3.82 11.95
C GLU A 61 -15.64 -5.01 12.43
N ASP A 62 -15.00 -6.16 12.53
CA ASP A 62 -15.66 -7.42 12.88
C ASP A 62 -16.36 -7.34 14.22
N GLU A 63 -15.73 -6.76 15.23
CA GLU A 63 -16.30 -6.63 16.58
C GLU A 63 -17.61 -5.84 16.61
N ARG A 64 -17.78 -4.89 15.66
CA ARG A 64 -19.00 -4.07 15.52
C ARG A 64 -19.95 -4.58 14.44
N GLY A 65 -19.53 -5.58 13.67
CA GLY A 65 -20.27 -6.08 12.52
C GLY A 65 -20.48 -5.02 11.42
N MET A 66 -19.54 -4.07 11.29
CA MET A 66 -19.67 -2.94 10.39
C MET A 66 -18.60 -2.97 9.29
N LEU A 67 -19.03 -2.69 8.06
CA LEU A 67 -18.16 -2.43 6.91
C LEU A 67 -18.29 -0.97 6.50
N TYR A 68 -17.24 -0.20 6.69
CA TYR A 68 -17.18 1.18 6.19
C TYR A 68 -16.56 1.21 4.80
N VAL A 69 -17.17 1.98 3.90
CA VAL A 69 -16.76 2.08 2.49
C VAL A 69 -16.57 3.54 2.11
N GLY A 70 -15.34 3.91 1.78
CA GLY A 70 -15.04 5.21 1.20
C GLY A 70 -15.20 5.19 -0.32
N ALA A 71 -15.83 6.23 -0.86
CA ALA A 71 -16.16 6.33 -2.27
C ALA A 71 -15.93 7.75 -2.80
N ARG A 72 -16.23 7.96 -4.08
CA ARG A 72 -16.28 9.29 -4.66
C ARG A 72 -17.48 10.07 -4.11
N GLY A 73 -17.21 11.12 -3.34
CA GLY A 73 -18.23 12.00 -2.76
C GLY A 73 -19.02 11.41 -1.60
N ALA A 74 -18.65 10.25 -1.05
CA ALA A 74 -19.41 9.62 0.02
C ALA A 74 -18.57 8.67 0.90
N VAL A 75 -19.07 8.47 2.12
CA VAL A 75 -18.67 7.35 3.00
C VAL A 75 -19.93 6.59 3.39
N PHE A 76 -19.89 5.28 3.31
CA PHE A 76 -21.00 4.40 3.68
C PHE A 76 -20.66 3.58 4.92
N ALA A 77 -21.66 3.31 5.74
CA ALA A 77 -21.57 2.35 6.84
C ALA A 77 -22.59 1.24 6.57
N LEU A 78 -22.10 0.03 6.32
CA LEU A 78 -22.89 -1.13 5.93
C LEU A 78 -22.86 -2.18 7.03
N ASN A 79 -23.91 -3.01 7.09
CA ASN A 79 -23.88 -4.24 7.87
C ASN A 79 -22.91 -5.25 7.22
N ALA A 80 -21.83 -5.63 7.91
CA ALA A 80 -20.80 -6.51 7.36
C ALA A 80 -21.33 -7.93 7.05
N SER A 81 -22.32 -8.42 7.81
CA SER A 81 -22.92 -9.73 7.59
C SER A 81 -23.95 -9.73 6.44
N ASN A 82 -24.49 -8.56 6.09
CA ASN A 82 -25.43 -8.40 4.98
C ASN A 82 -25.34 -7.01 4.34
N VAL A 83 -24.43 -6.84 3.40
CA VAL A 83 -24.20 -5.57 2.70
C VAL A 83 -25.41 -5.10 1.87
N ALA A 84 -26.37 -5.99 1.57
CA ALA A 84 -27.62 -5.67 0.87
C ALA A 84 -28.74 -5.18 1.81
N ASP A 85 -28.48 -5.14 3.11
CA ASP A 85 -29.41 -4.62 4.09
C ASP A 85 -29.67 -3.14 3.84
N GLY A 86 -30.96 -2.76 3.78
CA GLY A 86 -31.40 -1.36 3.57
C GLY A 86 -31.10 -0.42 4.74
N SER A 87 -30.51 -0.89 5.84
CA SER A 87 -30.18 -0.11 7.04
C SER A 87 -28.89 0.70 6.92
N HIS A 88 -28.22 0.70 5.76
CA HIS A 88 -26.98 1.43 5.56
C HIS A 88 -27.12 2.94 5.82
N ARG A 89 -26.05 3.52 6.38
CA ARG A 89 -25.95 4.96 6.59
C ARG A 89 -24.96 5.56 5.58
N THR A 90 -25.23 6.79 5.16
CA THR A 90 -24.40 7.49 4.17
C THR A 90 -24.03 8.88 4.67
N ILE A 91 -22.75 9.21 4.57
CA ILE A 91 -22.23 10.56 4.69
C ILE A 91 -21.95 11.06 3.27
N HIS A 92 -22.57 12.16 2.86
CA HIS A 92 -22.20 12.87 1.64
C HIS A 92 -21.05 13.82 1.95
N TRP A 93 -19.96 13.65 1.21
CA TRP A 93 -18.76 14.46 1.37
C TRP A 93 -18.18 14.82 0.00
N GLU A 94 -18.90 15.67 -0.69
CA GLU A 94 -18.51 16.15 -2.01
C GLU A 94 -17.59 17.38 -1.90
N ALA A 95 -16.74 17.59 -2.91
CA ALA A 95 -15.98 18.83 -3.01
C ALA A 95 -16.93 19.99 -3.33
N SER A 96 -16.68 21.17 -2.73
CA SER A 96 -17.50 22.35 -2.99
C SER A 96 -17.42 22.78 -4.47
N PRO A 97 -18.48 23.41 -5.01
CA PRO A 97 -18.47 23.91 -6.39
C PRO A 97 -17.28 24.84 -6.68
N GLU A 98 -16.88 25.66 -5.71
CA GLU A 98 -15.71 26.52 -5.79
C GLU A 98 -14.43 25.69 -6.00
N LYS A 99 -14.21 24.64 -5.22
CA LYS A 99 -13.02 23.77 -5.34
C LYS A 99 -13.03 22.94 -6.62
N GLN A 100 -14.21 22.55 -7.08
CA GLN A 100 -14.35 21.90 -8.39
C GLN A 100 -13.95 22.87 -9.52
N LEU A 101 -14.35 24.13 -9.45
CA LEU A 101 -13.97 25.16 -10.42
C LEU A 101 -12.45 25.44 -10.39
N ASP A 102 -11.87 25.61 -9.19
CA ASP A 102 -10.43 25.77 -9.01
C ASP A 102 -9.65 24.59 -9.64
N CYS A 103 -10.16 23.38 -9.49
CA CYS A 103 -9.58 22.19 -10.08
C CYS A 103 -9.60 22.22 -11.61
N LEU A 104 -10.70 22.66 -12.20
CA LEU A 104 -10.83 22.83 -13.66
C LEU A 104 -9.87 23.91 -14.19
N GLN A 105 -9.74 25.03 -13.50
CA GLN A 105 -8.80 26.10 -13.85
C GLN A 105 -7.34 25.63 -13.84
N LYS A 106 -7.02 24.61 -13.02
CA LYS A 106 -5.70 23.95 -13.03
C LYS A 106 -5.54 22.94 -14.17
N GLY A 107 -6.47 22.86 -15.11
CA GLY A 107 -6.43 21.96 -16.26
C GLY A 107 -6.76 20.51 -15.97
N LYS A 108 -7.47 20.22 -14.86
CA LYS A 108 -7.85 18.89 -14.45
C LYS A 108 -9.19 18.45 -15.04
N ASN A 109 -9.39 17.13 -15.13
CA ASN A 109 -10.58 16.54 -15.74
C ASN A 109 -11.80 16.60 -14.80
N ASN A 110 -12.88 17.26 -15.26
CA ASN A 110 -14.13 17.37 -14.50
C ASN A 110 -14.94 16.08 -14.37
N LYS A 111 -14.66 15.06 -15.18
CA LYS A 111 -15.39 13.79 -15.14
C LYS A 111 -14.76 12.77 -14.21
N THR A 112 -13.45 12.90 -13.93
CA THR A 112 -12.70 11.90 -13.19
C THR A 112 -11.91 12.43 -12.02
N GLU A 113 -11.34 13.65 -12.10
CA GLU A 113 -10.35 14.12 -11.13
C GLU A 113 -10.92 15.13 -10.13
N CYS A 114 -11.85 16.02 -10.56
CA CYS A 114 -12.32 17.15 -9.77
C CYS A 114 -13.47 16.78 -8.80
N PHE A 115 -13.31 15.66 -8.10
CA PHE A 115 -14.22 15.19 -7.06
C PHE A 115 -13.48 14.98 -5.73
N ASN A 116 -14.22 14.68 -4.69
CA ASN A 116 -13.64 14.16 -3.47
C ASN A 116 -13.60 12.64 -3.54
N HIS A 117 -12.43 12.06 -3.74
CA HIS A 117 -12.20 10.62 -3.64
C HIS A 117 -11.66 10.32 -2.24
N VAL A 118 -12.40 9.56 -1.45
CA VAL A 118 -11.97 9.15 -0.10
C VAL A 118 -10.86 8.12 -0.26
N ARG A 119 -9.63 8.50 0.08
CA ARG A 119 -8.43 7.66 -0.13
C ARG A 119 -7.93 7.00 1.15
N PHE A 120 -8.35 7.48 2.29
CA PHE A 120 -8.02 6.94 3.60
C PHE A 120 -9.26 6.86 4.48
N LEU A 121 -9.40 5.72 5.17
CA LEU A 121 -10.48 5.50 6.13
C LEU A 121 -10.01 4.44 7.13
N GLN A 122 -9.79 4.82 8.37
CA GLN A 122 -9.41 3.93 9.45
C GLN A 122 -9.99 4.37 10.80
N ARG A 123 -9.95 3.46 11.77
CA ARG A 123 -10.29 3.76 13.16
C ARG A 123 -9.22 4.69 13.76
N LEU A 124 -9.65 5.85 14.28
CA LEU A 124 -8.78 6.77 15.01
C LEU A 124 -8.70 6.41 16.50
N ASN A 125 -9.88 6.15 17.09
CA ASN A 125 -10.05 5.79 18.48
C ASN A 125 -11.40 5.05 18.66
N THR A 126 -11.81 4.79 19.88
CA THR A 126 -13.05 4.06 20.20
C THR A 126 -14.33 4.68 19.64
N THR A 127 -14.35 6.01 19.44
CA THR A 127 -15.55 6.77 19.03
C THR A 127 -15.45 7.38 17.64
N HIS A 128 -14.26 7.48 17.06
CA HIS A 128 -14.07 8.19 15.79
C HIS A 128 -13.34 7.37 14.75
N LEU A 129 -13.75 7.54 13.50
CA LEU A 129 -13.01 7.18 12.29
C LEU A 129 -12.24 8.41 11.80
N TYR A 130 -11.11 8.18 11.15
CA TYR A 130 -10.35 9.22 10.46
C TYR A 130 -10.37 8.93 8.97
N ALA A 131 -10.84 9.90 8.21
CA ALA A 131 -10.94 9.80 6.75
C ALA A 131 -10.23 10.97 6.09
N CYS A 132 -9.58 10.71 4.95
CA CYS A 132 -9.00 11.75 4.09
C CYS A 132 -9.40 11.52 2.63
N GLY A 133 -9.67 12.61 1.94
CA GLY A 133 -10.04 12.62 0.53
C GLY A 133 -9.29 13.68 -0.28
N THR A 134 -9.31 13.53 -1.60
CA THR A 134 -8.61 14.42 -2.55
C THR A 134 -9.26 15.79 -2.69
N TYR A 135 -10.54 15.90 -2.41
CA TYR A 135 -11.36 17.12 -2.41
C TYR A 135 -11.07 18.08 -3.57
N ALA A 136 -11.10 17.53 -4.79
CA ALA A 136 -10.82 18.27 -6.03
C ALA A 136 -9.43 18.95 -6.03
N PHE A 137 -8.36 18.18 -5.81
CA PHE A 137 -6.97 18.67 -5.69
C PHE A 137 -6.74 19.67 -4.53
N HIS A 138 -7.56 19.58 -3.50
CA HIS A 138 -7.41 20.32 -2.25
C HIS A 138 -7.66 19.40 -1.05
N PRO A 139 -6.78 18.40 -0.83
CA PRO A 139 -7.07 17.30 0.10
C PRO A 139 -7.45 17.78 1.49
N LEU A 140 -8.52 17.17 2.02
CA LEU A 140 -9.04 17.41 3.36
C LEU A 140 -9.15 16.09 4.12
N CYS A 141 -8.99 16.19 5.46
CA CYS A 141 -9.23 15.09 6.38
C CYS A 141 -10.33 15.44 7.38
N ALA A 142 -11.00 14.42 7.89
CA ALA A 142 -12.12 14.54 8.82
C ALA A 142 -12.07 13.45 9.89
N SER A 143 -12.32 13.84 11.14
CA SER A 143 -12.62 12.92 12.23
C SER A 143 -14.13 12.70 12.27
N ILE A 144 -14.58 11.54 11.81
CA ILE A 144 -15.99 11.16 11.70
C ILE A 144 -16.45 10.52 13.01
N ASP A 145 -17.51 11.05 13.62
CA ASP A 145 -18.18 10.37 14.74
C ASP A 145 -18.76 9.04 14.24
N ALA A 146 -18.28 7.92 14.76
CA ALA A 146 -18.66 6.59 14.26
C ALA A 146 -20.07 6.17 14.72
N ASP A 147 -20.54 6.65 15.86
CA ASP A 147 -21.85 6.29 16.40
C ASP A 147 -22.96 7.11 15.74
N ARG A 148 -22.78 8.42 15.63
CA ARG A 148 -23.71 9.31 14.91
C ARG A 148 -23.56 9.21 13.40
N PHE A 149 -22.40 8.81 12.94
CA PHE A 149 -21.98 8.76 11.55
C PHE A 149 -22.16 10.11 10.85
N THR A 150 -21.45 11.11 11.37
CA THR A 150 -21.51 12.50 10.91
C THR A 150 -20.12 13.10 10.72
N LEU A 151 -20.01 14.03 9.76
CA LEU A 151 -18.83 14.84 9.55
C LEU A 151 -18.66 15.89 10.65
N PRO A 152 -17.42 16.28 10.97
CA PRO A 152 -17.16 17.40 11.87
C PRO A 152 -17.53 18.74 11.21
N SER A 153 -17.73 19.77 12.03
CA SER A 153 -17.96 21.14 11.56
C SER A 153 -16.71 21.78 10.93
N ARG A 154 -15.52 21.26 11.24
CA ARG A 154 -14.24 21.73 10.69
C ARG A 154 -13.45 20.56 10.15
N PHE A 155 -12.92 20.74 8.96
CA PHE A 155 -12.00 19.79 8.34
C PHE A 155 -10.54 20.15 8.63
N GLU A 156 -9.69 19.14 8.67
CA GLU A 156 -8.24 19.32 8.72
C GLU A 156 -7.67 19.41 7.30
N GLU A 157 -6.60 20.18 7.14
CA GLU A 157 -5.85 20.19 5.89
C GLU A 157 -5.24 18.79 5.64
N GLY A 158 -5.52 18.24 4.47
CA GLY A 158 -5.05 16.92 4.04
C GLY A 158 -3.69 16.95 3.34
N LYS A 159 -3.10 18.16 3.13
CA LYS A 159 -1.73 18.32 2.67
C LYS A 159 -0.80 17.48 3.55
N GLU A 160 0.12 16.74 2.95
CA GLU A 160 1.02 15.82 3.66
C GLU A 160 0.38 14.54 4.24
N LYS A 161 -0.94 14.32 4.09
CA LYS A 161 -1.67 13.16 4.60
C LYS A 161 -2.36 12.36 3.50
N CYS A 162 -2.79 13.02 2.43
CA CYS A 162 -3.58 12.45 1.35
C CYS A 162 -3.07 12.94 -0.01
N PRO A 163 -3.19 12.17 -1.09
CA PRO A 163 -2.81 12.63 -2.41
C PRO A 163 -3.74 13.74 -2.91
N TYR A 164 -3.21 14.61 -3.74
CA TYR A 164 -3.99 15.58 -4.50
C TYR A 164 -4.70 14.91 -5.68
N ASP A 165 -3.97 14.05 -6.39
CA ASP A 165 -4.42 13.34 -7.57
C ASP A 165 -5.03 11.98 -7.19
N PRO A 166 -6.33 11.73 -7.52
CA PRO A 166 -6.99 10.48 -7.18
C PRO A 166 -6.44 9.25 -7.90
N SER A 167 -5.70 9.43 -8.99
CA SER A 167 -5.12 8.33 -9.77
C SER A 167 -3.84 7.75 -9.14
N ARG A 168 -3.24 8.48 -8.19
CA ARG A 168 -1.96 8.07 -7.59
C ARG A 168 -2.12 6.97 -6.56
N GLY A 169 -1.14 6.08 -6.53
CA GLY A 169 -1.04 5.05 -5.49
C GLY A 169 -0.96 5.68 -4.10
N TYR A 170 -1.73 5.14 -3.18
CA TYR A 170 -1.82 5.62 -1.80
C TYR A 170 -1.95 4.45 -0.85
N THR A 171 -1.26 4.53 0.27
CA THR A 171 -1.46 3.64 1.41
C THR A 171 -1.22 4.39 2.72
N GLY A 172 -1.85 3.93 3.78
CA GLY A 172 -1.65 4.51 5.10
C GLY A 172 -2.23 3.66 6.21
N LEU A 173 -1.77 3.91 7.42
CA LEU A 173 -2.27 3.29 8.65
C LEU A 173 -2.09 4.23 9.85
N ILE A 174 -2.96 4.04 10.85
CA ILE A 174 -2.85 4.70 12.16
C ILE A 174 -2.24 3.70 13.13
N VAL A 175 -1.15 4.07 13.77
CA VAL A 175 -0.47 3.27 14.79
C VAL A 175 -0.17 4.17 15.98
N ASP A 176 -0.70 3.81 17.16
CA ASP A 176 -0.52 4.55 18.41
C ASP A 176 -0.79 6.07 18.26
N GLY A 177 -1.86 6.41 17.53
CA GLY A 177 -2.25 7.79 17.24
C GLY A 177 -1.41 8.49 16.18
N GLY A 178 -0.31 7.92 15.71
CA GLY A 178 0.47 8.43 14.57
C GLY A 178 -0.12 7.98 13.24
N LEU A 179 -0.23 8.90 12.29
CA LEU A 179 -0.64 8.61 10.92
C LEU A 179 0.60 8.38 10.05
N TYR A 180 0.74 7.17 9.54
CA TYR A 180 1.78 6.76 8.62
C TYR A 180 1.19 6.65 7.23
N THR A 181 1.67 7.45 6.27
CA THR A 181 1.13 7.49 4.91
C THR A 181 2.24 7.46 3.88
N ALA A 182 1.91 6.93 2.72
CA ALA A 182 2.81 6.91 1.57
C ALA A 182 2.01 7.16 0.29
N THR A 183 2.41 8.19 -0.44
CA THR A 183 1.82 8.59 -1.72
C THR A 183 2.72 9.61 -2.43
N ARG A 184 2.21 10.17 -3.50
CA ARG A 184 2.76 11.37 -4.12
C ARG A 184 2.05 12.60 -3.56
N TYR A 185 2.78 13.35 -2.76
CA TYR A 185 2.26 14.52 -2.09
C TYR A 185 2.43 15.78 -2.95
N GLU A 186 1.65 16.78 -2.58
CA GLU A 186 1.64 18.10 -3.19
C GLU A 186 1.33 18.09 -4.70
N PHE A 187 1.19 19.25 -5.26
CA PHE A 187 0.94 19.41 -6.69
C PHE A 187 2.13 18.94 -7.57
N ARG A 188 3.35 19.01 -7.02
CA ARG A 188 4.57 18.48 -7.67
C ARG A 188 4.57 16.96 -7.80
N SER A 189 3.71 16.28 -7.07
CA SER A 189 3.55 14.83 -7.17
C SER A 189 4.85 14.04 -6.90
N LEU A 190 5.62 14.44 -5.90
CA LEU A 190 6.81 13.71 -5.46
C LEU A 190 6.44 12.59 -4.48
N PRO A 191 6.95 11.35 -4.69
CA PRO A 191 6.68 10.25 -3.79
C PRO A 191 7.39 10.45 -2.44
N ASP A 192 6.69 10.14 -1.35
CA ASP A 192 7.22 10.30 0.00
C ASP A 192 6.52 9.33 0.96
N ILE A 193 7.21 8.91 2.01
CA ILE A 193 6.69 8.17 3.15
C ILE A 193 6.73 9.09 4.35
N ARG A 194 5.57 9.36 4.96
CA ARG A 194 5.44 10.33 6.04
C ARG A 194 4.82 9.74 7.28
N ARG A 195 5.22 10.29 8.44
CA ARG A 195 4.53 10.15 9.71
C ARG A 195 4.03 11.51 10.14
N ASN A 196 2.75 11.59 10.51
CA ASN A 196 2.06 12.82 10.93
C ASN A 196 1.14 12.55 12.13
N LEU A 197 0.29 13.53 12.47
CA LEU A 197 -0.57 13.56 13.65
C LEU A 197 0.24 13.58 14.95
N HIS A 198 -0.29 13.09 16.02
CA HIS A 198 0.19 13.22 17.41
C HIS A 198 1.66 12.80 17.67
N GLN A 199 2.43 12.48 16.66
CA GLN A 199 3.83 12.11 16.74
C GLN A 199 4.72 13.11 15.98
N ARG A 200 6.03 13.10 16.28
CA ARG A 200 7.00 13.92 15.56
C ARG A 200 6.95 13.64 14.07
N PRO A 201 6.72 14.65 13.21
CA PRO A 201 6.67 14.46 11.78
C PRO A 201 8.00 13.96 11.21
N LEU A 202 7.94 12.91 10.40
CA LEU A 202 9.08 12.38 9.64
C LEU A 202 8.69 12.22 8.18
N LYS A 203 9.68 12.31 7.28
CA LYS A 203 9.51 12.08 5.85
C LYS A 203 10.75 11.42 5.24
N THR A 204 10.65 10.89 4.00
CA THR A 204 11.80 10.42 3.24
C THR A 204 12.62 11.60 2.70
N GLU A 205 13.87 11.33 2.32
CA GLU A 205 14.73 12.31 1.63
C GLU A 205 14.40 12.33 0.13
N GLU A 206 14.50 13.48 -0.50
CA GLU A 206 14.28 13.65 -1.94
C GLU A 206 15.55 13.22 -2.72
N SER A 207 15.79 11.91 -2.76
CA SER A 207 16.92 11.33 -3.50
C SER A 207 16.45 10.09 -4.28
N PRO A 208 16.21 10.18 -5.60
CA PRO A 208 15.70 9.06 -6.39
C PRO A 208 16.57 7.81 -6.34
N LEU A 209 17.89 7.97 -6.29
CA LEU A 209 18.82 6.82 -6.29
C LEU A 209 18.75 6.01 -5.00
N HIS A 210 18.65 6.68 -3.85
CA HIS A 210 18.80 6.04 -2.54
C HIS A 210 17.48 5.82 -1.80
N TRP A 211 16.45 6.63 -2.09
CA TRP A 211 15.18 6.60 -1.38
C TRP A 211 14.05 6.11 -2.28
N LEU A 212 13.33 6.99 -2.95
CA LEU A 212 12.13 6.67 -3.73
C LEU A 212 12.30 7.18 -5.17
N ASN A 213 12.30 6.29 -6.14
CA ASN A 213 12.44 6.62 -7.54
C ASN A 213 11.09 6.51 -8.27
N ASP A 214 10.36 7.61 -8.36
CA ASP A 214 9.04 7.67 -9.03
C ASP A 214 8.06 6.59 -8.49
N ALA A 215 8.03 6.42 -7.16
CA ALA A 215 7.29 5.35 -6.49
C ALA A 215 5.76 5.53 -6.59
N GLU A 216 5.05 4.40 -6.80
CA GLU A 216 3.60 4.26 -6.71
C GLU A 216 3.25 3.23 -5.65
N PHE A 217 2.61 3.65 -4.57
CA PHE A 217 2.39 2.81 -3.39
C PHE A 217 1.16 1.91 -3.53
N VAL A 218 1.28 0.69 -3.01
CA VAL A 218 0.27 -0.38 -3.11
C VAL A 218 -0.33 -0.70 -1.75
N ALA A 219 0.52 -0.95 -0.74
CA ALA A 219 0.07 -1.35 0.60
C ALA A 219 1.06 -0.93 1.68
N SER A 220 0.57 -0.81 2.92
CA SER A 220 1.40 -0.67 4.12
C SER A 220 0.87 -1.55 5.24
N MET A 221 1.76 -2.09 6.06
CA MET A 221 1.45 -3.02 7.13
C MET A 221 2.34 -2.81 8.33
N LEU A 222 1.75 -2.89 9.53
CA LEU A 222 2.47 -2.93 10.78
C LEU A 222 2.90 -4.37 11.05
N VAL A 223 4.17 -4.57 11.40
CA VAL A 223 4.69 -5.82 11.96
C VAL A 223 5.14 -5.52 13.38
N GLN A 224 4.47 -6.15 14.34
CA GLN A 224 4.76 -5.97 15.77
C GLN A 224 5.80 -7.00 16.21
N GLU A 225 6.93 -6.52 16.75
CA GLU A 225 7.89 -7.38 17.43
C GLU A 225 7.40 -7.65 18.85
N SER A 226 7.49 -8.92 19.31
CA SER A 226 7.20 -9.22 20.71
C SER A 226 8.34 -8.70 21.60
N LYS A 227 8.01 -8.36 22.86
CA LYS A 227 9.01 -7.94 23.84
C LYS A 227 10.06 -9.00 24.15
N ASP A 228 9.73 -10.27 23.88
CA ASP A 228 10.62 -11.41 24.08
C ASP A 228 11.45 -11.75 22.84
N SER A 229 11.41 -10.89 21.80
CA SER A 229 12.16 -11.08 20.57
C SER A 229 13.66 -10.88 20.80
N LEU A 230 14.48 -11.83 20.35
CA LEU A 230 15.93 -11.71 20.34
C LEU A 230 16.46 -10.60 19.41
N VAL A 231 15.62 -10.07 18.53
CA VAL A 231 15.99 -9.06 17.52
C VAL A 231 15.68 -7.64 17.98
N GLY A 232 14.88 -7.49 19.03
CA GLY A 232 14.50 -6.18 19.60
C GLY A 232 12.99 -5.93 19.56
N ASP A 233 12.55 -4.93 20.32
CA ASP A 233 11.13 -4.61 20.55
C ASP A 233 10.63 -3.48 19.65
N ASP A 234 11.26 -3.22 18.50
CA ASP A 234 10.89 -2.10 17.65
C ASP A 234 9.96 -2.53 16.53
N ASP A 235 8.69 -2.17 16.66
CA ASP A 235 7.69 -2.37 15.64
C ASP A 235 8.10 -1.69 14.33
N LYS A 236 7.82 -2.35 13.22
CA LYS A 236 8.19 -1.88 11.89
C LYS A 236 6.97 -1.71 11.00
N ILE A 237 7.01 -0.67 10.19
CA ILE A 237 6.01 -0.42 9.17
C ILE A 237 6.62 -0.71 7.82
N TYR A 238 6.01 -1.66 7.12
CA TYR A 238 6.39 -2.08 5.79
C TYR A 238 5.52 -1.38 4.76
N TYR A 239 6.15 -0.89 3.67
CA TYR A 239 5.52 -0.27 2.53
C TYR A 239 5.85 -1.05 1.27
N PHE A 240 4.83 -1.39 0.51
CA PHE A 240 4.94 -2.11 -0.75
C PHE A 240 4.59 -1.17 -1.90
N PHE A 241 5.44 -1.10 -2.92
CA PHE A 241 5.29 -0.14 -4.01
C PHE A 241 5.97 -0.60 -5.30
N MET A 242 5.62 0.06 -6.39
CA MET A 242 6.31 -0.02 -7.66
C MET A 242 7.17 1.23 -7.84
N GLU A 243 8.42 1.10 -8.27
CA GLU A 243 9.26 2.26 -8.61
C GLU A 243 10.01 2.04 -9.93
N ARG A 244 10.57 3.11 -10.49
CA ARG A 244 11.48 2.98 -11.61
C ARG A 244 12.73 2.23 -11.18
N ALA A 245 13.16 1.27 -12.00
CA ALA A 245 14.43 0.61 -11.80
C ALA A 245 15.56 1.64 -11.89
N GLY A 246 16.52 1.57 -10.95
CA GLY A 246 17.77 2.31 -11.05
C GLY A 246 18.75 1.66 -12.05
N GLU A 247 19.93 2.24 -12.19
CA GLU A 247 20.98 1.74 -13.11
C GLU A 247 21.39 0.27 -12.88
N GLU A 248 21.08 -0.28 -11.71
CA GLU A 248 21.39 -1.67 -11.35
C GLU A 248 20.69 -2.73 -12.23
N THR A 249 19.68 -2.34 -13.01
CA THR A 249 18.88 -3.29 -13.82
C THR A 249 19.00 -3.09 -15.32
N THR A 250 19.74 -2.09 -15.77
CA THR A 250 19.95 -1.88 -17.21
C THR A 250 21.04 -2.78 -17.74
N SER A 251 20.67 -3.89 -18.36
CA SER A 251 21.55 -4.45 -19.38
C SER A 251 21.79 -3.35 -20.44
N PHE A 252 23.01 -3.26 -20.90
CA PHE A 252 23.55 -2.18 -21.75
C PHE A 252 22.74 -1.89 -23.04
N PHE A 253 21.72 -2.66 -23.35
CA PHE A 253 21.02 -2.69 -24.62
C PHE A 253 19.60 -2.09 -24.61
N ASP A 254 18.99 -1.77 -23.48
CA ASP A 254 17.60 -1.30 -23.48
C ASP A 254 17.37 -0.07 -22.61
N LYS A 255 17.82 1.08 -23.10
CA LYS A 255 17.53 2.39 -22.51
C LYS A 255 16.14 2.92 -22.84
N SER A 256 15.37 2.25 -23.69
CA SER A 256 14.06 2.74 -24.16
C SER A 256 12.88 2.36 -23.27
N GLN A 257 13.02 1.34 -22.42
CA GLN A 257 11.99 0.89 -21.51
C GLN A 257 12.47 1.01 -20.07
N VAL A 258 12.02 2.08 -19.39
CA VAL A 258 12.25 2.22 -17.94
C VAL A 258 11.40 1.20 -17.22
N ALA A 259 11.96 0.02 -16.98
CA ALA A 259 11.29 -1.05 -16.25
C ALA A 259 10.88 -0.56 -14.86
N ARG A 260 9.64 -0.81 -14.48
CA ARG A 260 9.17 -0.65 -13.11
C ARG A 260 9.39 -1.95 -12.34
N VAL A 261 9.90 -1.84 -11.11
CA VAL A 261 10.17 -2.98 -10.24
C VAL A 261 9.36 -2.88 -8.95
N ALA A 262 8.94 -4.02 -8.44
CA ALA A 262 8.31 -4.10 -7.15
C ALA A 262 9.34 -3.99 -6.02
N ARG A 263 9.02 -3.20 -5.01
CA ARG A 263 9.86 -2.95 -3.84
C ARG A 263 9.06 -3.13 -2.55
N VAL A 264 9.79 -3.47 -1.50
CA VAL A 264 9.37 -3.32 -0.12
C VAL A 264 10.33 -2.38 0.59
N ALA A 265 9.80 -1.42 1.31
CA ALA A 265 10.57 -0.60 2.26
C ALA A 265 10.05 -0.80 3.67
N ARG A 266 10.89 -0.51 4.67
CA ARG A 266 10.47 -0.50 6.08
C ARG A 266 11.02 0.72 6.79
N VAL A 267 10.30 1.16 7.80
CA VAL A 267 10.73 2.14 8.79
C VAL A 267 10.41 1.63 10.19
N CYS A 268 11.20 2.03 11.18
CA CYS A 268 10.93 1.72 12.59
C CYS A 268 9.90 2.68 13.18
N LYS A 269 8.95 2.17 13.96
CA LYS A 269 7.95 2.99 14.66
C LYS A 269 8.60 3.96 15.65
N SER A 270 9.68 3.52 16.34
CA SER A 270 10.46 4.30 17.32
C SER A 270 11.35 5.37 16.70
N ASP A 271 11.48 5.44 15.37
CA ASP A 271 12.37 6.41 14.72
C ASP A 271 12.01 7.86 15.09
N LEU A 272 12.97 8.59 15.59
CA LEU A 272 12.84 10.00 16.00
C LEU A 272 13.42 10.99 14.97
N GLY A 273 14.00 10.45 13.89
CA GLY A 273 14.71 11.22 12.88
C GLY A 273 16.10 11.70 13.31
N GLY A 274 16.86 12.12 12.35
CA GLY A 274 18.23 12.61 12.58
C GLY A 274 18.28 13.96 13.26
N LYS A 275 19.47 14.31 13.80
CA LYS A 275 19.69 15.55 14.56
C LYS A 275 20.20 16.70 13.68
N LYS A 276 21.06 16.44 12.71
CA LYS A 276 21.70 17.46 11.86
C LYS A 276 21.35 17.26 10.38
N ILE A 277 21.89 16.21 9.77
CA ILE A 277 21.77 15.96 8.32
C ILE A 277 20.36 15.43 7.98
N LEU A 278 19.84 14.48 8.75
CA LEU A 278 18.53 13.86 8.52
C LEU A 278 17.44 14.44 9.46
N GLN A 279 17.47 15.74 9.71
CA GLN A 279 16.47 16.39 10.55
C GLN A 279 15.06 16.22 9.94
N ARG A 280 14.13 15.70 10.73
CA ARG A 280 12.78 15.32 10.29
C ARG A 280 12.74 14.30 9.14
N LYS A 281 13.82 13.55 8.95
CA LYS A 281 13.89 12.45 7.98
C LYS A 281 13.98 11.12 8.72
N TRP A 282 13.47 10.08 8.07
CA TRP A 282 13.64 8.71 8.56
C TRP A 282 15.14 8.36 8.65
N THR A 283 15.56 7.76 9.76
CA THR A 283 16.91 7.23 9.93
C THR A 283 16.97 5.71 9.77
N SER A 284 15.81 5.06 9.87
CA SER A 284 15.65 3.60 9.81
C SER A 284 15.16 3.08 8.46
N PHE A 285 15.00 3.95 7.46
CA PHE A 285 14.51 3.58 6.14
C PHE A 285 15.44 2.58 5.46
N MET A 286 14.86 1.47 5.02
CA MET A 286 15.51 0.48 4.19
C MET A 286 14.55 0.03 3.10
N LYS A 287 15.06 -0.31 1.90
CA LYS A 287 14.26 -0.91 0.83
C LYS A 287 14.97 -2.09 0.18
N ALA A 288 14.18 -3.04 -0.32
CA ALA A 288 14.64 -4.20 -1.04
C ALA A 288 13.75 -4.46 -2.27
N ARG A 289 14.30 -5.14 -3.27
CA ARG A 289 13.55 -5.56 -4.45
C ARG A 289 12.73 -6.80 -4.13
N LEU A 290 11.48 -6.81 -4.59
CA LEU A 290 10.62 -8.00 -4.63
C LEU A 290 10.71 -8.61 -6.03
N VAL A 291 10.92 -9.91 -6.08
CA VAL A 291 11.01 -10.66 -7.33
C VAL A 291 9.99 -11.79 -7.30
N CYS A 292 9.10 -11.79 -8.28
CA CYS A 292 8.28 -12.95 -8.57
C CYS A 292 9.08 -13.88 -9.50
N TYR A 293 9.18 -15.16 -9.13
CA TYR A 293 9.95 -16.14 -9.93
C TYR A 293 9.24 -16.59 -11.20
N ILE A 294 7.98 -16.20 -11.37
CA ILE A 294 7.22 -16.46 -12.60
C ILE A 294 7.60 -15.37 -13.60
N PRO A 295 8.15 -15.72 -14.78
CA PRO A 295 8.54 -14.73 -15.78
C PRO A 295 7.40 -13.81 -16.16
N TYR A 296 7.70 -12.51 -16.36
CA TYR A 296 6.77 -11.46 -16.78
C TYR A 296 5.72 -11.02 -15.73
N TYR A 297 5.59 -11.71 -14.59
CA TYR A 297 4.72 -11.26 -13.50
C TYR A 297 5.50 -10.33 -12.55
N GLU A 298 5.62 -9.08 -12.94
CA GLU A 298 6.46 -8.10 -12.23
C GLU A 298 5.66 -6.96 -11.59
N VAL A 299 4.39 -6.80 -11.97
CA VAL A 299 3.57 -5.70 -11.47
C VAL A 299 2.84 -6.11 -10.20
N LEU A 300 3.27 -5.56 -9.07
CA LEU A 300 2.63 -5.74 -7.78
C LEU A 300 1.28 -5.01 -7.75
N ARG A 301 0.20 -5.72 -7.41
CA ARG A 301 -1.17 -5.20 -7.38
C ARG A 301 -1.76 -5.07 -5.99
N SER A 302 -1.51 -6.05 -5.14
CA SER A 302 -1.98 -6.04 -3.77
C SER A 302 -1.06 -6.85 -2.87
N VAL A 303 -1.06 -6.52 -1.58
CA VAL A 303 -0.37 -7.28 -0.55
C VAL A 303 -1.28 -7.38 0.66
N CYS A 304 -1.30 -8.52 1.31
CA CYS A 304 -1.88 -8.73 2.63
C CYS A 304 -0.90 -9.48 3.52
N SER A 305 -1.08 -9.38 4.82
CA SER A 305 -0.28 -10.11 5.81
C SER A 305 -1.16 -11.06 6.59
N LEU A 306 -0.55 -12.17 6.97
CA LEU A 306 -1.09 -13.08 7.97
C LEU A 306 -0.11 -13.11 9.16
N ASP A 307 -0.61 -12.71 10.31
CA ASP A 307 0.12 -12.76 11.57
C ASP A 307 -0.27 -14.05 12.32
N SER A 308 0.73 -14.84 12.69
CA SER A 308 0.54 -16.12 13.40
C SER A 308 1.03 -16.05 14.86
N GLY A 309 1.03 -14.85 15.46
CA GLY A 309 1.33 -14.65 16.87
C GLY A 309 2.76 -14.20 17.18
N GLY A 310 3.54 -13.81 16.19
CA GLY A 310 4.86 -13.22 16.38
C GLY A 310 5.45 -12.69 15.07
N TRP A 311 6.27 -11.67 15.13
CA TRP A 311 6.82 -11.03 13.93
C TRP A 311 7.58 -12.01 13.02
N ALA A 312 8.28 -12.98 13.58
CA ALA A 312 9.04 -13.99 12.82
C ALA A 312 8.14 -14.95 12.03
N SER A 313 6.85 -15.05 12.41
CA SER A 313 5.86 -15.86 11.72
C SER A 313 4.93 -15.07 10.82
N THR A 314 5.12 -13.75 10.72
CA THR A 314 4.35 -12.91 9.79
C THR A 314 4.69 -13.27 8.34
N VAL A 315 3.66 -13.62 7.58
CA VAL A 315 3.76 -13.96 6.16
C VAL A 315 3.04 -12.90 5.32
N PHE A 316 3.71 -12.44 4.28
CA PHE A 316 3.12 -11.53 3.31
C PHE A 316 2.69 -12.31 2.06
N TYR A 317 1.43 -12.14 1.67
CA TYR A 317 0.89 -12.65 0.41
C TYR A 317 0.78 -11.48 -0.56
N ALA A 318 1.38 -11.64 -1.75
CA ALA A 318 1.39 -10.60 -2.76
C ALA A 318 0.82 -11.12 -4.09
N ALA A 319 -0.07 -10.33 -4.70
CA ALA A 319 -0.57 -10.59 -6.03
C ALA A 319 0.21 -9.80 -7.08
N PHE A 320 0.71 -10.51 -8.08
CA PHE A 320 1.41 -9.93 -9.22
C PHE A 320 0.63 -10.15 -10.50
N THR A 321 0.73 -9.21 -11.44
CA THR A 321 0.18 -9.33 -12.79
C THR A 321 1.31 -9.19 -13.81
N LEU A 322 1.00 -9.60 -15.04
CA LEU A 322 1.90 -9.40 -16.18
C LEU A 322 2.29 -7.94 -16.31
N SER A 323 3.56 -7.68 -16.58
CA SER A 323 4.01 -6.40 -17.08
C SER A 323 3.42 -6.22 -18.47
N ALA A 324 2.66 -5.14 -18.69
CA ALA A 324 2.13 -4.80 -20.01
C ALA A 324 3.31 -4.37 -20.93
N GLN A 325 4.02 -5.35 -21.43
CA GLN A 325 4.95 -5.22 -22.54
C GLN A 325 4.35 -5.93 -23.74
N TRP A 326 3.32 -5.33 -24.29
CA TRP A 326 2.80 -5.69 -25.62
C TRP A 326 2.38 -4.40 -26.33
#